data_f56a9e5aca6dd3c8b36059337301d6d9
#
_entry.id   f56a9e5aca6dd3c8b36059337301d6d9
#
_cell.length_a   1.000
_cell.length_b   1.000
_cell.length_c   1.000
_cell.angle_alpha   90.00
_cell.angle_beta   90.00
_cell.angle_gamma   90.00
#
_symmetry.space_group_name_H-M   'P 1'
#
loop_
_entity.id
_entity.type
_entity.pdbx_description
1 polymer ?
#
loop_
_entity_poly.entity_id
_entity_poly.type
_entity_poly.pdbx_seq_one_letter_code
_entity_poly.pdbx_strand_id
1 'polypeptide(L)'
;PGIGLYGGLPYDTALPVIKLSIPVIQSRTVFAGETVGYGGQWRAKTDTRVATISAGYADGLIRAIGNGQLLLYHGDVGCPLIGRVSMDLITVDITQLDDTPRSLDLINKMQTVDIIANAANTIGYEILTSLGARYAREYIKG
;
A
#
# COMPACT_ATOMS: atom_id res chain seq x y z
N PRO A 1 -21.88 -14.67 7.67
CA PRO A 1 -21.25 -13.37 7.73
C PRO A 1 -19.89 -13.32 7.04
N GLY A 2 -18.89 -14.12 7.47
CA GLY A 2 -17.62 -14.21 6.75
C GLY A 2 -16.96 -12.84 6.48
N ILE A 3 -16.49 -12.63 5.25
CA ILE A 3 -15.76 -11.42 4.83
C ILE A 3 -16.60 -10.15 4.92
N GLY A 4 -17.92 -10.26 4.86
CA GLY A 4 -18.81 -9.10 5.05
C GLY A 4 -18.65 -8.42 6.40
N LEU A 5 -18.18 -9.13 7.46
CA LEU A 5 -17.84 -8.52 8.75
C LEU A 5 -16.64 -7.57 8.66
N TYR A 6 -15.84 -7.69 7.61
CA TYR A 6 -14.66 -6.87 7.35
C TYR A 6 -14.89 -5.84 6.24
N GLY A 7 -16.14 -5.68 5.80
CA GLY A 7 -16.48 -4.74 4.74
C GLY A 7 -16.16 -5.21 3.31
N GLY A 8 -16.02 -6.52 3.13
CA GLY A 8 -15.70 -7.11 1.83
C GLY A 8 -16.91 -7.65 1.07
N LEU A 9 -16.77 -7.74 -0.25
CA LEU A 9 -17.79 -8.32 -1.13
C LEU A 9 -18.14 -9.77 -0.76
N PRO A 10 -19.37 -10.23 -0.99
CA PRO A 10 -20.39 -9.63 -1.87
C PRO A 10 -21.35 -8.63 -1.19
N TYR A 11 -21.03 -8.17 0.00
CA TYR A 11 -21.90 -7.23 0.74
C TYR A 11 -21.46 -5.79 0.43
N ASP A 12 -22.00 -5.21 -0.63
CA ASP A 12 -21.70 -3.87 -1.12
C ASP A 12 -22.09 -2.74 -0.15
N THR A 13 -22.99 -3.04 0.79
CA THR A 13 -23.41 -2.10 1.87
C THR A 13 -22.56 -2.22 3.14
N ALA A 14 -21.64 -3.20 3.20
CA ALA A 14 -20.77 -3.37 4.35
C ALA A 14 -19.69 -2.29 4.38
N LEU A 15 -19.50 -1.66 5.54
CA LEU A 15 -18.50 -0.61 5.70
C LEU A 15 -17.10 -1.25 5.93
N PRO A 16 -16.05 -0.69 5.31
CA PRO A 16 -14.68 -1.09 5.60
C PRO A 16 -14.35 -0.83 7.07
N VAL A 17 -13.94 -1.88 7.78
CA VAL A 17 -13.60 -1.81 9.22
C VAL A 17 -12.12 -2.01 9.49
N ILE A 18 -11.30 -2.15 8.42
CA ILE A 18 -9.86 -2.34 8.52
C ILE A 18 -9.16 -1.13 7.94
N LYS A 19 -8.18 -0.65 8.68
CA LYS A 19 -7.20 0.32 8.22
C LYS A 19 -5.80 -0.25 8.42
N LEU A 20 -4.95 -0.13 7.40
CA LEU A 20 -3.54 -0.49 7.49
C LEU A 20 -2.69 0.73 7.16
N SER A 21 -2.08 1.31 8.20
CA SER A 21 -1.09 2.40 8.09
C SER A 21 0.30 1.82 8.24
N ILE A 22 1.21 2.21 7.35
CA ILE A 22 2.56 1.67 7.31
C ILE A 22 3.57 2.81 7.45
N PRO A 23 4.59 2.70 8.33
CA PRO A 23 5.57 3.75 8.54
C PRO A 23 6.41 4.06 7.32
N VAL A 24 6.66 5.34 7.09
CA VAL A 24 7.71 5.83 6.20
C VAL A 24 9.02 5.81 6.96
N ILE A 25 10.02 5.12 6.45
CA ILE A 25 11.34 4.99 7.09
C ILE A 25 12.41 5.86 6.47
N GLN A 26 12.20 6.29 5.22
CA GLN A 26 13.13 7.14 4.48
C GLN A 26 12.39 7.89 3.39
N SER A 27 12.85 9.10 3.05
CA SER A 27 12.49 9.78 1.83
C SER A 27 13.72 10.36 1.15
N ARG A 28 13.70 10.41 -0.18
CA ARG A 28 14.76 11.02 -0.99
C ARG A 28 14.21 11.52 -2.31
N THR A 29 14.95 12.38 -2.96
CA THR A 29 14.71 12.73 -4.37
C THR A 29 15.41 11.73 -5.27
N VAL A 30 14.68 11.21 -6.24
CA VAL A 30 15.18 10.41 -7.36
C VAL A 30 15.17 11.32 -8.58
N PHE A 31 16.32 11.56 -9.17
CA PHE A 31 16.44 12.46 -10.31
C PHE A 31 15.97 11.79 -11.60
N ALA A 32 15.56 12.63 -12.56
CA ALA A 32 15.14 12.15 -13.87
C ALA A 32 16.18 11.20 -14.49
N GLY A 33 15.72 10.05 -14.96
CA GLY A 33 16.58 9.00 -15.54
C GLY A 33 17.07 7.95 -14.55
N GLU A 34 17.05 8.22 -13.24
CA GLU A 34 17.39 7.22 -12.22
C GLU A 34 16.29 6.15 -12.07
N THR A 35 16.66 4.99 -11.55
CA THR A 35 15.75 3.86 -11.36
C THR A 35 15.48 3.60 -9.89
N VAL A 36 14.30 3.03 -9.60
CA VAL A 36 13.88 2.65 -8.26
C VAL A 36 13.43 1.18 -8.25
N GLY A 37 13.68 0.54 -7.11
CA GLY A 37 13.25 -0.83 -6.85
C GLY A 37 14.20 -1.88 -7.40
N TYR A 38 13.93 -3.11 -7.02
CA TYR A 38 14.74 -4.27 -7.40
C TYR A 38 14.66 -4.50 -8.91
N GLY A 39 15.84 -4.58 -9.55
CA GLY A 39 15.96 -4.74 -11.00
C GLY A 39 15.68 -3.48 -11.82
N GLY A 40 15.56 -2.29 -11.18
CA GLY A 40 15.44 -1.00 -11.85
C GLY A 40 14.24 -0.89 -12.79
N GLN A 41 13.13 -1.54 -12.50
CA GLN A 41 11.98 -1.59 -13.41
C GLN A 41 11.20 -0.27 -13.50
N TRP A 42 11.28 0.56 -12.49
CA TRP A 42 10.69 1.89 -12.54
C TRP A 42 11.80 2.93 -12.76
N ARG A 43 11.59 3.80 -13.72
CA ARG A 43 12.51 4.89 -14.05
C ARG A 43 11.82 6.24 -13.89
N ALA A 44 12.46 7.15 -13.17
CA ALA A 44 11.97 8.51 -13.00
C ALA A 44 11.98 9.26 -14.33
N LYS A 45 10.83 9.78 -14.75
CA LYS A 45 10.72 10.65 -15.93
C LYS A 45 11.08 12.10 -15.62
N THR A 46 10.81 12.51 -14.39
CA THR A 46 11.12 13.81 -13.81
C THR A 46 11.67 13.59 -12.41
N ASP A 47 12.23 14.63 -11.80
CA ASP A 47 12.66 14.57 -10.41
C ASP A 47 11.45 14.22 -9.53
N THR A 48 11.59 13.14 -8.77
CA THR A 48 10.49 12.52 -8.05
C THR A 48 10.86 12.35 -6.57
N ARG A 49 10.02 12.82 -5.67
CA ARG A 49 10.17 12.52 -4.24
C ARG A 49 9.64 11.13 -3.95
N VAL A 50 10.50 10.28 -3.41
CA VAL A 50 10.20 8.88 -3.15
C VAL A 50 10.31 8.59 -1.66
N ALA A 51 9.30 7.93 -1.12
CA ALA A 51 9.32 7.39 0.23
C ALA A 51 9.57 5.87 0.20
N THR A 52 10.38 5.40 1.12
CA THR A 52 10.55 3.97 1.42
C THR A 52 9.66 3.61 2.61
N ILE A 53 8.85 2.59 2.44
CA ILE A 53 7.82 2.16 3.38
C ILE A 53 8.21 0.80 3.97
N SER A 54 8.05 0.65 5.28
CA SER A 54 8.43 -0.55 6.03
C SER A 54 7.39 -1.66 5.93
N ALA A 55 7.16 -2.18 4.72
CA ALA A 55 6.35 -3.37 4.48
C ALA A 55 6.73 -4.01 3.14
N GLY A 56 6.60 -5.32 3.05
CA GLY A 56 6.86 -6.09 1.85
C GLY A 56 6.13 -7.42 1.85
N TYR A 57 6.52 -8.36 0.99
CA TYR A 57 5.82 -9.63 0.91
C TYR A 57 6.02 -10.52 2.15
N ALA A 58 7.05 -10.29 2.97
CA ALA A 58 7.17 -10.94 4.28
C ALA A 58 6.10 -10.48 5.30
N ASP A 59 5.46 -9.34 5.03
CA ASP A 59 4.36 -8.80 5.81
C ASP A 59 2.97 -9.13 5.23
N GLY A 60 2.94 -9.91 4.15
CA GLY A 60 1.72 -10.31 3.47
C GLY A 60 1.30 -9.42 2.31
N LEU A 61 2.15 -8.50 1.85
CA LEU A 61 1.88 -7.75 0.64
C LEU A 61 2.18 -8.63 -0.58
N ILE A 62 1.17 -8.81 -1.43
CA ILE A 62 1.30 -9.67 -2.61
C ILE A 62 2.18 -8.97 -3.66
N ARG A 63 3.19 -9.65 -4.18
CA ARG A 63 4.14 -9.04 -5.14
C ARG A 63 3.49 -8.46 -6.38
N ALA A 64 2.34 -8.98 -6.79
CA ALA A 64 1.60 -8.52 -7.96
C ALA A 64 1.11 -7.06 -7.87
N ILE A 65 0.99 -6.49 -6.65
CA ILE A 65 0.51 -5.11 -6.46
C ILE A 65 1.56 -4.03 -6.77
N GLY A 66 2.77 -4.40 -7.14
CA GLY A 66 3.82 -3.44 -7.51
C GLY A 66 3.58 -2.70 -8.84
N ASN A 67 4.49 -1.80 -9.18
CA ASN A 67 4.52 -1.09 -10.46
C ASN A 67 3.27 -0.26 -10.78
N GLY A 68 2.78 0.50 -9.80
CA GLY A 68 1.66 1.42 -9.99
C GLY A 68 0.27 0.77 -9.98
N GLN A 69 0.17 -0.49 -9.59
CA GLN A 69 -1.13 -1.17 -9.48
C GLN A 69 -1.97 -0.62 -8.31
N LEU A 70 -1.33 -0.09 -7.29
CA LEU A 70 -2.00 0.47 -6.12
C LEU A 70 -1.45 1.84 -5.74
N LEU A 71 -2.23 2.54 -4.94
CA LEU A 71 -1.87 3.78 -4.27
C LEU A 71 -1.64 3.51 -2.77
N LEU A 72 -0.83 4.34 -2.12
CA LEU A 72 -0.86 4.52 -0.68
C LEU A 72 -1.36 5.93 -0.39
N TYR A 73 -2.10 6.11 0.67
CA TYR A 73 -2.82 7.36 0.93
C TYR A 73 -2.24 8.13 2.11
N HIS A 74 -2.13 9.44 1.95
CA HIS A 74 -2.01 10.39 3.05
C HIS A 74 -3.26 11.27 3.05
N GLY A 75 -4.14 11.07 4.03
CA GLY A 75 -5.50 11.65 3.94
C GLY A 75 -6.21 11.16 2.67
N ASP A 76 -6.63 12.10 1.83
CA ASP A 76 -7.32 11.82 0.57
C ASP A 76 -6.36 11.83 -0.66
N VAL A 77 -5.08 12.09 -0.45
CA VAL A 77 -4.07 12.14 -1.52
C VAL A 77 -3.48 10.74 -1.76
N GLY A 78 -3.69 10.21 -2.95
CA GLY A 78 -3.15 8.92 -3.38
C GLY A 78 -1.75 9.05 -3.95
N CYS A 79 -0.81 8.26 -3.43
CA CYS A 79 0.59 8.23 -3.80
C CYS A 79 0.90 6.89 -4.49
N PRO A 80 1.33 6.86 -5.76
CA PRO A 80 1.54 5.61 -6.48
C PRO A 80 2.64 4.74 -5.86
N LEU A 81 2.37 3.45 -5.69
CA LEU A 81 3.38 2.45 -5.40
C LEU A 81 4.22 2.24 -6.66
N ILE A 82 5.51 2.51 -6.59
CA ILE A 82 6.44 2.43 -7.72
C ILE A 82 7.45 1.30 -7.54
N GLY A 83 7.87 0.70 -8.64
CA GLY A 83 8.78 -0.44 -8.60
C GLY A 83 8.11 -1.71 -8.04
N ARG A 84 8.93 -2.72 -7.82
CA ARG A 84 8.48 -4.03 -7.31
C ARG A 84 8.32 -4.01 -5.79
N VAL A 85 7.38 -4.81 -5.29
CA VAL A 85 7.33 -5.16 -3.87
C VAL A 85 8.51 -6.07 -3.55
N SER A 86 9.36 -5.66 -2.60
CA SER A 86 10.45 -6.49 -2.08
C SER A 86 10.05 -7.20 -0.78
N MET A 87 10.98 -7.90 -0.15
CA MET A 87 10.68 -8.71 1.05
C MET A 87 10.13 -7.87 2.19
N ASP A 88 10.78 -6.73 2.48
CA ASP A 88 10.51 -5.93 3.67
C ASP A 88 10.18 -4.47 3.37
N LEU A 89 10.28 -4.05 2.10
CA LEU A 89 10.17 -2.67 1.69
C LEU A 89 9.36 -2.52 0.42
N ILE A 90 8.65 -1.40 0.34
CA ILE A 90 8.05 -0.87 -0.88
C ILE A 90 8.45 0.59 -1.05
N THR A 91 8.36 1.08 -2.27
CA THR A 91 8.63 2.48 -2.61
C THR A 91 7.41 3.16 -3.19
N VAL A 92 7.21 4.41 -2.82
CA VAL A 92 6.02 5.18 -3.16
C VAL A 92 6.43 6.57 -3.65
N ASP A 93 5.83 7.02 -4.73
CA ASP A 93 5.98 8.40 -5.21
C ASP A 93 5.13 9.34 -4.35
N ILE A 94 5.79 10.21 -3.60
CA ILE A 94 5.15 11.21 -2.72
C ILE A 94 5.31 12.63 -3.23
N THR A 95 5.58 12.82 -4.52
CA THR A 95 5.82 14.15 -5.12
C THR A 95 4.65 15.10 -4.92
N GLN A 96 3.42 14.57 -4.85
CA GLN A 96 2.20 15.36 -4.66
C GLN A 96 1.99 15.87 -3.24
N LEU A 97 2.74 15.36 -2.26
CA LEU A 97 2.63 15.79 -0.87
C LEU A 97 3.55 16.98 -0.60
N ASP A 98 3.11 17.92 0.22
CA ASP A 98 3.94 19.06 0.62
C ASP A 98 5.13 18.59 1.47
N ASP A 99 4.86 17.74 2.45
CA ASP A 99 5.84 17.18 3.38
C ASP A 99 5.93 15.66 3.30
N THR A 100 7.00 15.09 3.87
CA THR A 100 7.12 13.63 4.05
C THR A 100 6.25 13.19 5.22
N PRO A 101 5.22 12.35 5.00
CA PRO A 101 4.36 11.87 6.07
C PRO A 101 5.08 10.83 6.95
N ARG A 102 4.63 10.66 8.19
CA ARG A 102 5.15 9.60 9.09
C ARG A 102 4.71 8.20 8.66
N SER A 103 3.54 8.10 8.07
CA SER A 103 2.97 6.85 7.58
C SER A 103 2.07 7.10 6.37
N LEU A 104 1.83 6.04 5.60
CA LEU A 104 0.87 6.02 4.50
C LEU A 104 -0.10 4.86 4.69
N ASP A 105 -1.34 5.05 4.30
CA ASP A 105 -2.40 4.05 4.41
C ASP A 105 -2.46 3.19 3.14
N LEU A 106 -2.30 1.89 3.29
CA LEU A 106 -2.51 0.92 2.20
C LEU A 106 -3.97 0.46 2.14
N ILE A 107 -4.58 0.18 3.31
CA ILE A 107 -6.00 -0.17 3.41
C ILE A 107 -6.70 0.96 4.14
N ASN A 108 -7.73 1.51 3.53
CA ASN A 108 -8.57 2.57 4.09
C ASN A 108 -9.97 2.55 3.44
N LYS A 109 -10.79 3.56 3.75
CA LYS A 109 -12.14 3.70 3.18
C LYS A 109 -12.16 3.87 1.65
N MET A 110 -11.05 4.34 1.04
CA MET A 110 -10.93 4.59 -0.41
C MET A 110 -10.30 3.41 -1.14
N GLN A 111 -9.49 2.61 -0.46
CA GLN A 111 -8.84 1.42 -1.00
C GLN A 111 -9.11 0.24 -0.07
N THR A 112 -10.19 -0.47 -0.36
CA THR A 112 -10.64 -1.62 0.40
C THR A 112 -9.82 -2.87 0.09
N VAL A 113 -10.00 -3.92 0.88
CA VAL A 113 -9.35 -5.22 0.62
C VAL A 113 -9.70 -5.80 -0.75
N ASP A 114 -10.91 -5.52 -1.26
CA ASP A 114 -11.33 -6.00 -2.58
C ASP A 114 -10.62 -5.29 -3.72
N ILE A 115 -10.35 -3.99 -3.59
CA ILE A 115 -9.56 -3.23 -4.56
C ILE A 115 -8.14 -3.81 -4.65
N ILE A 116 -7.53 -4.08 -3.49
CA ILE A 116 -6.20 -4.69 -3.43
C ILE A 116 -6.22 -6.11 -4.02
N ALA A 117 -7.23 -6.90 -3.67
CA ALA A 117 -7.40 -8.25 -4.20
C ALA A 117 -7.53 -8.26 -5.73
N ASN A 118 -8.31 -7.34 -6.30
CA ASN A 118 -8.44 -7.19 -7.74
C ASN A 118 -7.09 -6.85 -8.40
N ALA A 119 -6.34 -5.91 -7.84
CA ALA A 119 -5.02 -5.54 -8.34
C ALA A 119 -4.01 -6.71 -8.26
N ALA A 120 -4.15 -7.57 -7.25
CA ALA A 120 -3.32 -8.75 -7.04
C ALA A 120 -3.84 -10.01 -7.78
N ASN A 121 -4.97 -9.91 -8.48
CA ASN A 121 -5.66 -11.03 -9.12
C ASN A 121 -6.00 -12.17 -8.14
N THR A 122 -6.58 -11.80 -7.00
CA THR A 122 -6.99 -12.71 -5.93
C THR A 122 -8.30 -12.26 -5.28
N ILE A 123 -8.60 -12.76 -4.09
CA ILE A 123 -9.82 -12.47 -3.34
C ILE A 123 -9.50 -11.78 -1.99
N GLY A 124 -10.45 -11.01 -1.46
CA GLY A 124 -10.28 -10.26 -0.21
C GLY A 124 -9.87 -11.13 0.99
N TYR A 125 -10.32 -12.39 1.05
CA TYR A 125 -9.89 -13.32 2.10
C TYR A 125 -8.39 -13.55 2.11
N GLU A 126 -7.76 -13.69 0.94
CA GLU A 126 -6.31 -13.89 0.85
C GLU A 126 -5.57 -12.64 1.33
N ILE A 127 -6.05 -11.46 0.98
CA ILE A 127 -5.46 -10.21 1.49
C ILE A 127 -5.50 -10.18 3.02
N LEU A 128 -6.68 -10.44 3.62
CA LEU A 128 -6.85 -10.40 5.08
C LEU A 128 -6.01 -11.44 5.81
N THR A 129 -5.99 -12.66 5.31
CA THR A 129 -5.26 -13.77 5.94
C THR A 129 -3.74 -13.70 5.72
N SER A 130 -3.30 -12.98 4.71
CA SER A 130 -1.88 -12.77 4.42
C SER A 130 -1.23 -11.72 5.34
N LEU A 131 -2.02 -10.83 5.95
CA LEU A 131 -1.48 -9.80 6.85
C LEU A 131 -0.79 -10.45 8.05
N GLY A 132 0.52 -10.26 8.13
CA GLY A 132 1.39 -10.95 9.08
C GLY A 132 1.27 -10.45 10.53
N ALA A 133 1.96 -11.15 11.42
CA ALA A 133 2.03 -10.79 12.85
C ALA A 133 2.98 -9.62 13.14
N ARG A 134 3.72 -9.13 12.14
CA ARG A 134 4.66 -7.99 12.28
C ARG A 134 3.93 -6.66 12.41
N TYR A 135 2.66 -6.58 12.02
CA TYR A 135 1.82 -5.39 12.23
C TYR A 135 1.31 -5.32 13.66
N ALA A 136 1.45 -4.16 14.30
CA ALA A 136 0.75 -3.86 15.53
C ALA A 136 -0.76 -3.72 15.25
N ARG A 137 -1.59 -4.42 16.03
CA ARG A 137 -3.04 -4.38 15.88
C ARG A 137 -3.66 -3.58 17.00
N GLU A 138 -4.49 -2.62 16.64
CA GLU A 138 -5.30 -1.84 17.55
C GLU A 138 -6.78 -2.07 17.24
N TYR A 139 -7.55 -2.38 18.25
CA TYR A 139 -9.00 -2.59 18.14
C TYR A 139 -9.71 -1.38 18.72
N ILE A 140 -10.36 -0.59 17.85
CA ILE A 140 -11.14 0.57 18.25
C ILE A 140 -12.63 0.20 18.31
N LYS A 141 -13.31 0.65 19.37
CA LYS A 141 -14.77 0.56 19.42
C LYS A 141 -15.35 1.61 18.48
N GLY A 142 -16.23 1.16 17.62
CA GLY A 142 -17.03 2.04 16.77
C GLY A 142 -18.11 2.77 17.55
#